data_0d165b8f117b96346bd1e481ad9b6a1b
#
_entry.id   0d165b8f117b96346bd1e481ad9b6a1b
#
_cell.length_a   1.000
_cell.length_b   1.000
_cell.length_c   1.000
_cell.angle_alpha   90.00
_cell.angle_beta   90.00
_cell.angle_gamma   90.00
#
_symmetry.space_group_name_H-M   'P 1'
#
loop_
_entity.id
_entity.type
_entity.pdbx_description
1 polymer ?
#
loop_
_entity_poly.entity_id
_entity_poly.type
_entity_poly.pdbx_seq_one_letter_code
_entity_poly.pdbx_strand_id
1 'polypeptide(L)'
;MIYYTETKIGRKSIYKKVVADEAGRILSARAVEIPLYRVVKDGKVWFMLYDDSMKPLSLPIGYLNFDMPDKSLNTRRFSANALRILYVFLSLSNYDVHHIEQEQLNELIRFLQGLNSNPEVFKTKTSRSNDTVNGYLSVYRAFFRKKNVQSQALFDAKITREEFAFGNDAAGVTERIQYINNLRTSDPNAHTVPKYISPDEFEKLNRLAIAKGDKRAMIIMRLMYCYGLRLGEVLGLTTEDLQETHRDNVLVPTLILRNRISDRDFQYAKNLGHVTKQEMYCSKEYTKSKAVIVIDYALYELICDYINEAHIDAMEHHKANYDKGVADIVSYRDKPDTNHYIFLSDTGTVLSGQTWGKCLKKYFIEAGIDLDLGFRENNLSHRFRHGFAMLHAHFRSDPVNAFKLKEMMRHKSISSTLKYYNPTQEEEFKIKEEFIDELYQMIPSLKEGGKIFEQ
;
A
#
# COMPACT_ATOMS: atom_id res chain seq x y z
N MET A 1 -24.40 -18.43 -22.86
CA MET A 1 -23.83 -17.75 -21.67
C MET A 1 -22.29 -17.81 -21.68
N ILE A 2 -21.60 -16.76 -21.23
CA ILE A 2 -20.12 -16.73 -21.18
C ILE A 2 -19.69 -16.65 -19.72
N TYR A 3 -18.79 -17.54 -19.31
CA TYR A 3 -18.25 -17.60 -17.96
C TYR A 3 -16.73 -17.55 -17.98
N TYR A 4 -16.17 -16.87 -16.96
CA TYR A 4 -14.72 -16.86 -16.73
C TYR A 4 -14.41 -17.56 -15.42
N THR A 5 -13.32 -18.34 -15.40
CA THR A 5 -12.84 -19.03 -14.22
C THR A 5 -11.35 -18.77 -14.02
N GLU A 6 -10.91 -18.78 -12.77
CA GLU A 6 -9.49 -18.70 -12.41
C GLU A 6 -9.14 -19.89 -11.50
N THR A 7 -8.16 -20.68 -11.92
CA THR A 7 -7.63 -21.79 -11.14
C THR A 7 -6.18 -21.52 -10.80
N LYS A 8 -5.81 -21.61 -9.51
CA LYS A 8 -4.42 -21.52 -9.05
C LYS A 8 -3.84 -22.91 -8.89
N ILE A 9 -2.76 -23.19 -9.61
CA ILE A 9 -1.97 -24.41 -9.49
C ILE A 9 -0.56 -24.00 -9.07
N GLY A 10 -0.25 -24.15 -7.77
CA GLY A 10 0.99 -23.63 -7.20
C GLY A 10 1.08 -22.10 -7.32
N ARG A 11 2.10 -21.61 -8.02
CA ARG A 11 2.31 -20.17 -8.30
C ARG A 11 1.67 -19.69 -9.60
N LYS A 12 1.07 -20.58 -10.38
CA LYS A 12 0.47 -20.28 -11.68
C LYS A 12 -1.01 -19.98 -11.54
N SER A 13 -1.51 -19.01 -12.31
CA SER A 13 -2.95 -18.72 -12.46
C SER A 13 -3.35 -19.01 -13.88
N ILE A 14 -4.23 -19.98 -14.03
CA ILE A 14 -4.81 -20.38 -15.32
C ILE A 14 -6.21 -19.79 -15.39
N TYR A 15 -6.48 -19.03 -16.43
CA TYR A 15 -7.79 -18.45 -16.72
C TYR A 15 -8.48 -19.24 -17.80
N LYS A 16 -9.78 -19.45 -17.66
CA LYS A 16 -10.57 -20.21 -18.63
C LYS A 16 -11.84 -19.43 -18.99
N LYS A 17 -12.10 -19.25 -20.29
CA LYS A 17 -13.37 -18.78 -20.82
C LYS A 17 -14.18 -20.00 -21.26
N VAL A 18 -15.41 -20.07 -20.79
CA VAL A 18 -16.36 -21.14 -21.15
C VAL A 18 -17.57 -20.50 -21.79
N VAL A 19 -17.96 -21.00 -22.93
CA VAL A 19 -19.20 -20.63 -23.63
C VAL A 19 -20.17 -21.80 -23.49
N ALA A 20 -21.35 -21.55 -22.92
CA ALA A 20 -22.40 -22.55 -22.74
C ALA A 20 -23.71 -22.10 -23.45
N ASP A 21 -24.52 -23.05 -23.84
CA ASP A 21 -25.89 -22.79 -24.32
C ASP A 21 -26.83 -22.42 -23.16
N GLU A 22 -28.11 -22.20 -23.47
CA GLU A 22 -29.12 -21.88 -22.44
C GLU A 22 -29.43 -23.05 -21.52
N ALA A 23 -29.15 -24.28 -21.94
CA ALA A 23 -29.29 -25.50 -21.13
C ALA A 23 -28.03 -25.79 -20.27
N GLY A 24 -27.03 -24.91 -20.30
CA GLY A 24 -25.78 -25.07 -19.53
C GLY A 24 -24.77 -26.03 -20.16
N ARG A 25 -24.99 -26.53 -21.39
CA ARG A 25 -24.04 -27.39 -22.07
C ARG A 25 -22.88 -26.57 -22.61
N ILE A 26 -21.66 -27.04 -22.38
CA ILE A 26 -20.42 -26.34 -22.80
C ILE A 26 -20.30 -26.49 -24.33
N LEU A 27 -20.36 -25.36 -25.03
CA LEU A 27 -20.15 -25.26 -26.49
C LEU A 27 -18.67 -25.12 -26.83
N SER A 28 -17.94 -24.33 -26.05
CA SER A 28 -16.50 -24.16 -26.20
C SER A 28 -15.84 -23.79 -24.89
N ALA A 29 -14.55 -24.11 -24.75
CA ALA A 29 -13.74 -23.73 -23.61
C ALA A 29 -12.32 -23.44 -24.06
N ARG A 30 -11.78 -22.28 -23.65
CA ARG A 30 -10.39 -21.89 -23.90
C ARG A 30 -9.72 -21.57 -22.57
N ALA A 31 -8.55 -22.16 -22.34
CA ALA A 31 -7.73 -21.90 -21.17
C ALA A 31 -6.45 -21.19 -21.58
N VAL A 32 -6.03 -20.19 -20.80
CA VAL A 32 -4.84 -19.36 -21.07
C VAL A 32 -4.06 -19.17 -19.79
N GLU A 33 -2.74 -19.31 -19.88
CA GLU A 33 -1.77 -18.87 -18.89
C GLU A 33 -0.86 -17.81 -19.53
N ILE A 34 -0.77 -16.63 -18.91
CA ILE A 34 0.23 -15.62 -19.29
C ILE A 34 1.27 -15.59 -18.18
N PRO A 35 2.42 -16.25 -18.39
CA PRO A 35 3.50 -16.26 -17.41
C PRO A 35 4.12 -14.88 -17.24
N LEU A 36 4.35 -14.50 -15.98
CA LEU A 36 5.08 -13.30 -15.60
C LEU A 36 6.26 -13.71 -14.72
N TYR A 37 7.46 -13.52 -15.25
CA TYR A 37 8.69 -13.77 -14.52
C TYR A 37 9.35 -12.48 -14.08
N ARG A 38 9.90 -12.50 -12.88
CA ARG A 38 10.79 -11.48 -12.35
C ARG A 38 12.21 -12.03 -12.40
N VAL A 39 13.07 -11.41 -13.18
CA VAL A 39 14.48 -11.78 -13.33
C VAL A 39 15.33 -10.66 -12.76
N VAL A 40 16.32 -11.00 -11.96
CA VAL A 40 17.34 -10.04 -11.49
C VAL A 40 18.61 -10.32 -12.29
N LYS A 41 19.07 -9.31 -13.02
CA LYS A 41 20.32 -9.36 -13.79
C LYS A 41 21.03 -8.02 -13.67
N ASP A 42 22.31 -8.05 -13.35
CA ASP A 42 23.18 -6.88 -13.19
C ASP A 42 22.59 -5.83 -12.21
N GLY A 43 22.06 -6.30 -11.07
CA GLY A 43 21.44 -5.45 -10.05
C GLY A 43 20.10 -4.83 -10.47
N LYS A 44 19.58 -5.14 -11.66
CA LYS A 44 18.31 -4.64 -12.17
C LYS A 44 17.25 -5.72 -12.19
N VAL A 45 16.03 -5.33 -11.85
CA VAL A 45 14.86 -6.19 -11.95
C VAL A 45 14.21 -6.04 -13.31
N TRP A 46 14.03 -7.17 -13.98
CA TRP A 46 13.36 -7.27 -15.27
C TRP A 46 12.03 -8.01 -15.11
N PHE A 47 10.99 -7.51 -15.78
CA PHE A 47 9.69 -8.17 -15.87
C PHE A 47 9.52 -8.73 -17.26
N MET A 48 9.33 -10.06 -17.34
CA MET A 48 9.22 -10.79 -18.60
C MET A 48 7.83 -11.44 -18.68
N LEU A 49 7.05 -11.04 -19.67
CA LEU A 49 5.75 -11.64 -19.97
C LEU A 49 5.83 -12.50 -21.23
N TYR A 50 5.18 -13.64 -21.16
CA TYR A 50 5.11 -14.57 -22.28
C TYR A 50 3.65 -14.89 -22.59
N ASP A 51 3.36 -15.21 -23.86
CA ASP A 51 2.06 -15.76 -24.25
C ASP A 51 1.92 -17.23 -23.82
N ASP A 52 0.80 -17.83 -24.14
CA ASP A 52 0.48 -19.25 -23.86
C ASP A 52 1.41 -20.25 -24.59
N SER A 53 2.08 -19.81 -25.66
CA SER A 53 3.09 -20.57 -26.42
C SER A 53 4.53 -20.29 -25.95
N MET A 54 4.71 -19.58 -24.82
CA MET A 54 6.01 -19.15 -24.28
C MET A 54 6.80 -18.19 -25.20
N LYS A 55 6.10 -17.50 -26.10
CA LYS A 55 6.69 -16.44 -26.91
C LYS A 55 6.70 -15.12 -26.13
N PRO A 56 7.80 -14.37 -26.09
CA PRO A 56 7.87 -13.12 -25.34
C PRO A 56 6.94 -12.04 -25.93
N LEU A 57 6.18 -11.40 -25.06
CA LEU A 57 5.31 -10.28 -25.41
C LEU A 57 6.13 -8.99 -25.45
N SER A 58 6.59 -8.58 -26.63
CA SER A 58 7.55 -7.47 -26.80
C SER A 58 7.03 -6.12 -26.30
N LEU A 59 5.77 -5.77 -26.56
CA LEU A 59 5.18 -4.50 -26.16
C LEU A 59 5.18 -4.28 -24.64
N PRO A 60 4.59 -5.18 -23.80
CA PRO A 60 4.60 -5.01 -22.35
C PRO A 60 6.01 -5.16 -21.77
N ILE A 61 6.86 -6.04 -22.30
CA ILE A 61 8.26 -6.17 -21.87
C ILE A 61 9.00 -4.85 -22.10
N GLY A 62 8.86 -4.27 -23.29
CA GLY A 62 9.45 -2.98 -23.64
C GLY A 62 8.97 -1.86 -22.69
N TYR A 63 7.66 -1.78 -22.47
CA TYR A 63 7.09 -0.79 -21.56
C TYR A 63 7.60 -0.90 -20.12
N LEU A 64 7.55 -2.09 -19.55
CA LEU A 64 7.92 -2.31 -18.14
C LEU A 64 9.40 -2.09 -17.87
N ASN A 65 10.28 -2.39 -18.83
CA ASN A 65 11.72 -2.42 -18.57
C ASN A 65 12.47 -1.22 -19.13
N PHE A 66 11.92 -0.56 -20.17
CA PHE A 66 12.60 0.57 -20.82
C PHE A 66 11.83 1.88 -20.73
N ASP A 67 10.49 1.84 -20.70
CA ASP A 67 9.68 3.06 -20.63
C ASP A 67 9.34 3.50 -19.20
N MET A 68 9.66 2.69 -18.21
CA MET A 68 9.43 2.95 -16.76
C MET A 68 10.73 2.91 -15.93
N PRO A 69 11.86 3.50 -16.37
CA PRO A 69 13.16 3.33 -15.69
C PRO A 69 13.15 3.94 -14.28
N ASP A 70 12.45 5.08 -14.11
CA ASP A 70 12.44 5.85 -12.86
C ASP A 70 11.27 5.52 -11.95
N LYS A 71 10.44 4.53 -12.31
CA LYS A 71 9.33 4.11 -11.47
C LYS A 71 9.77 3.10 -10.42
N SER A 72 9.20 3.23 -9.22
CA SER A 72 9.46 2.29 -8.15
C SER A 72 9.15 0.85 -8.57
N LEU A 73 9.86 -0.11 -8.00
CA LEU A 73 9.66 -1.53 -8.30
C LEU A 73 8.21 -1.97 -8.02
N ASN A 74 7.57 -1.43 -6.98
CA ASN A 74 6.17 -1.69 -6.68
C ASN A 74 5.23 -1.17 -7.77
N THR A 75 5.50 0.02 -8.32
CA THR A 75 4.73 0.57 -9.45
C THR A 75 4.91 -0.31 -10.69
N ARG A 76 6.15 -0.71 -10.99
CA ARG A 76 6.43 -1.61 -12.12
C ARG A 76 5.79 -2.97 -11.95
N ARG A 77 5.80 -3.55 -10.73
CA ARG A 77 5.13 -4.82 -10.41
C ARG A 77 3.60 -4.72 -10.55
N PHE A 78 3.00 -3.63 -10.08
CA PHE A 78 1.58 -3.35 -10.26
C PHE A 78 1.23 -3.28 -11.75
N SER A 79 2.02 -2.53 -12.53
CA SER A 79 1.85 -2.41 -13.99
C SER A 79 2.04 -3.76 -14.70
N ALA A 80 3.03 -4.57 -14.28
CA ALA A 80 3.26 -5.90 -14.84
C ALA A 80 2.05 -6.84 -14.61
N ASN A 81 1.47 -6.81 -13.41
CA ASN A 81 0.26 -7.58 -13.11
C ASN A 81 -0.95 -7.08 -13.90
N ALA A 82 -1.13 -5.76 -14.02
CA ALA A 82 -2.20 -5.19 -14.82
C ALA A 82 -2.10 -5.62 -16.29
N LEU A 83 -0.91 -5.48 -16.90
CA LEU A 83 -0.67 -5.89 -18.28
C LEU A 83 -0.82 -7.41 -18.47
N ARG A 84 -0.35 -8.22 -17.52
CA ARG A 84 -0.58 -9.66 -17.55
C ARG A 84 -2.08 -9.97 -17.68
N ILE A 85 -2.92 -9.34 -16.88
CA ILE A 85 -4.37 -9.56 -16.89
C ILE A 85 -5.01 -9.05 -18.20
N LEU A 86 -4.54 -7.92 -18.73
CA LEU A 86 -4.96 -7.45 -20.05
C LEU A 86 -4.68 -8.52 -21.13
N TYR A 87 -3.48 -9.05 -21.21
CA TYR A 87 -3.11 -10.06 -22.19
C TYR A 87 -3.81 -11.40 -21.97
N VAL A 88 -4.14 -11.77 -20.73
CA VAL A 88 -5.03 -12.90 -20.43
C VAL A 88 -6.40 -12.69 -21.09
N PHE A 89 -7.01 -11.51 -20.87
CA PHE A 89 -8.32 -11.20 -21.44
C PHE A 89 -8.30 -11.19 -22.96
N LEU A 90 -7.31 -10.52 -23.57
CA LEU A 90 -7.15 -10.48 -25.03
C LEU A 90 -7.00 -11.89 -25.63
N SER A 91 -6.16 -12.73 -25.01
CA SER A 91 -5.94 -14.11 -25.45
C SER A 91 -7.20 -14.96 -25.32
N LEU A 92 -7.94 -14.86 -24.19
CA LEU A 92 -9.19 -15.59 -23.97
C LEU A 92 -10.28 -15.19 -24.96
N SER A 93 -10.34 -13.92 -25.34
CA SER A 93 -11.38 -13.38 -26.21
C SER A 93 -10.96 -13.30 -27.66
N ASN A 94 -9.71 -13.65 -27.97
CA ASN A 94 -9.11 -13.54 -29.30
C ASN A 94 -9.17 -12.11 -29.86
N TYR A 95 -8.92 -11.12 -28.98
CA TYR A 95 -8.89 -9.71 -29.35
C TYR A 95 -7.45 -9.24 -29.57
N ASP A 96 -7.29 -8.32 -30.53
CA ASP A 96 -6.02 -7.63 -30.75
C ASP A 96 -5.91 -6.42 -29.82
N VAL A 97 -4.72 -6.21 -29.24
CA VAL A 97 -4.43 -5.07 -28.41
C VAL A 97 -4.60 -3.72 -29.13
N HIS A 98 -4.46 -3.71 -30.46
CA HIS A 98 -4.63 -2.53 -31.31
C HIS A 98 -6.09 -2.19 -31.63
N HIS A 99 -7.05 -3.05 -31.30
CA HIS A 99 -8.47 -2.90 -31.64
C HIS A 99 -9.36 -3.08 -30.42
N ILE A 100 -9.15 -2.26 -29.37
CA ILE A 100 -10.02 -2.24 -28.19
C ILE A 100 -11.00 -1.07 -28.34
N GLU A 101 -12.22 -1.39 -28.73
CA GLU A 101 -13.34 -0.47 -28.81
C GLU A 101 -14.14 -0.45 -27.50
N GLN A 102 -15.25 0.30 -27.45
CA GLN A 102 -16.05 0.48 -26.25
C GLN A 102 -16.67 -0.84 -25.74
N GLU A 103 -17.09 -1.72 -26.63
CA GLU A 103 -17.69 -3.00 -26.25
C GLU A 103 -16.66 -3.92 -25.59
N GLN A 104 -15.48 -4.08 -26.20
CA GLN A 104 -14.38 -4.87 -25.64
C GLN A 104 -13.87 -4.28 -24.32
N LEU A 105 -13.86 -2.95 -24.20
CA LEU A 105 -13.48 -2.30 -22.95
C LEU A 105 -14.50 -2.57 -21.84
N ASN A 106 -15.80 -2.55 -22.13
CA ASN A 106 -16.85 -2.90 -21.19
C ASN A 106 -16.74 -4.37 -20.75
N GLU A 107 -16.45 -5.28 -21.68
CA GLU A 107 -16.23 -6.69 -21.37
C GLU A 107 -14.97 -6.88 -20.49
N LEU A 108 -13.87 -6.17 -20.80
CA LEU A 108 -12.67 -6.17 -19.98
C LEU A 108 -12.96 -5.69 -18.54
N ILE A 109 -13.70 -4.60 -18.38
CA ILE A 109 -14.06 -4.07 -17.06
C ILE A 109 -14.87 -5.10 -16.27
N ARG A 110 -15.87 -5.73 -16.89
CA ARG A 110 -16.66 -6.80 -16.28
C ARG A 110 -15.79 -8.00 -15.87
N PHE A 111 -14.87 -8.40 -16.74
CA PHE A 111 -13.89 -9.45 -16.45
C PHE A 111 -13.01 -9.09 -15.25
N LEU A 112 -12.52 -7.84 -15.19
CA LEU A 112 -11.71 -7.35 -14.07
C LEU A 112 -12.48 -7.34 -12.74
N GLN A 113 -13.77 -7.02 -12.79
CA GLN A 113 -14.66 -7.03 -11.61
C GLN A 113 -15.10 -8.45 -11.21
N GLY A 114 -14.89 -9.46 -12.07
CA GLY A 114 -15.36 -10.82 -11.86
C GLY A 114 -16.88 -10.99 -12.10
N LEU A 115 -17.55 -10.04 -12.74
CA LEU A 115 -19.03 -10.05 -12.93
C LEU A 115 -19.53 -11.10 -13.92
N ASN A 116 -18.67 -11.61 -14.79
CA ASN A 116 -19.00 -12.69 -15.72
C ASN A 116 -18.57 -14.06 -15.19
N SER A 117 -18.50 -14.21 -13.87
CA SER A 117 -18.16 -15.48 -13.21
C SER A 117 -19.44 -16.17 -12.75
N ASN A 118 -19.51 -17.48 -12.92
CA ASN A 118 -20.59 -18.27 -12.32
C ASN A 118 -20.15 -18.72 -10.92
N PRO A 119 -20.69 -18.15 -9.83
CA PRO A 119 -20.27 -18.47 -8.46
C PRO A 119 -20.66 -19.89 -8.04
N GLU A 120 -21.66 -20.51 -8.67
CA GLU A 120 -22.15 -21.86 -8.33
C GLU A 120 -21.26 -22.96 -8.90
N VAL A 121 -20.75 -22.75 -10.13
CA VAL A 121 -19.97 -23.77 -10.85
C VAL A 121 -18.48 -23.44 -10.84
N PHE A 122 -18.12 -22.16 -10.85
CA PHE A 122 -16.75 -21.70 -11.03
C PHE A 122 -16.42 -20.56 -10.08
N LYS A 123 -15.59 -20.82 -9.10
CA LYS A 123 -15.08 -19.78 -8.20
C LYS A 123 -13.96 -19.00 -8.87
N THR A 124 -14.25 -17.82 -9.39
CA THR A 124 -13.18 -16.84 -9.64
C THR A 124 -12.73 -16.30 -8.29
N LYS A 125 -11.47 -16.53 -7.95
CA LYS A 125 -10.90 -16.08 -6.68
C LYS A 125 -10.54 -14.59 -6.66
N THR A 126 -10.69 -13.88 -7.77
CA THR A 126 -10.24 -12.48 -7.89
C THR A 126 -11.30 -11.58 -8.51
N SER A 127 -12.30 -11.19 -7.72
CA SER A 127 -13.01 -9.94 -7.97
C SER A 127 -12.13 -8.77 -7.51
N ARG A 128 -11.95 -7.76 -8.36
CA ARG A 128 -11.17 -6.57 -8.03
C ARG A 128 -12.09 -5.43 -7.65
N SER A 129 -11.70 -4.67 -6.63
CA SER A 129 -12.41 -3.43 -6.28
C SER A 129 -12.33 -2.42 -7.41
N ASN A 130 -13.31 -1.51 -7.48
CA ASN A 130 -13.33 -0.43 -8.47
C ASN A 130 -12.03 0.40 -8.45
N ASP A 131 -11.42 0.65 -7.29
CA ASP A 131 -10.11 1.31 -7.19
C ASP A 131 -9.00 0.53 -7.91
N THR A 132 -8.99 -0.78 -7.74
CA THR A 132 -8.00 -1.63 -8.42
C THR A 132 -8.23 -1.64 -9.93
N VAL A 133 -9.50 -1.72 -10.36
CA VAL A 133 -9.87 -1.65 -11.80
C VAL A 133 -9.46 -0.30 -12.39
N ASN A 134 -9.77 0.82 -11.72
CA ASN A 134 -9.36 2.15 -12.14
C ASN A 134 -7.83 2.29 -12.20
N GLY A 135 -7.13 1.70 -11.25
CA GLY A 135 -5.68 1.61 -11.26
C GLY A 135 -5.15 0.85 -12.49
N TYR A 136 -5.78 -0.26 -12.87
CA TYR A 136 -5.42 -1.02 -14.07
C TYR A 136 -5.74 -0.23 -15.35
N LEU A 137 -6.90 0.41 -15.43
CA LEU A 137 -7.23 1.29 -16.56
C LEU A 137 -6.21 2.43 -16.72
N SER A 138 -5.74 3.00 -15.61
CA SER A 138 -4.67 4.01 -15.63
C SER A 138 -3.36 3.45 -16.19
N VAL A 139 -2.99 2.22 -15.84
CA VAL A 139 -1.81 1.54 -16.41
C VAL A 139 -2.01 1.29 -17.91
N TYR A 140 -3.20 0.84 -18.34
CA TYR A 140 -3.48 0.60 -19.76
C TYR A 140 -3.40 1.88 -20.57
N ARG A 141 -3.95 3.00 -20.09
CA ARG A 141 -3.81 4.31 -20.75
C ARG A 141 -2.35 4.73 -20.88
N ALA A 142 -1.56 4.59 -19.83
CA ALA A 142 -0.15 4.93 -19.85
C ALA A 142 0.64 4.04 -20.83
N PHE A 143 0.36 2.74 -20.84
CA PHE A 143 0.94 1.76 -21.75
C PHE A 143 0.59 2.05 -23.22
N PHE A 144 -0.71 2.26 -23.54
CA PHE A 144 -1.18 2.54 -24.87
C PHE A 144 -0.60 3.84 -25.43
N ARG A 145 -0.61 4.91 -24.60
CA ARG A 145 0.02 6.20 -24.98
C ARG A 145 1.50 6.02 -25.30
N LYS A 146 2.23 5.25 -24.48
CA LYS A 146 3.67 5.08 -24.65
C LYS A 146 4.03 4.18 -25.84
N LYS A 147 3.16 3.23 -26.19
CA LYS A 147 3.34 2.30 -27.31
C LYS A 147 2.59 2.71 -28.58
N ASN A 148 2.00 3.91 -28.59
CA ASN A 148 1.22 4.43 -29.69
C ASN A 148 0.08 3.49 -30.16
N VAL A 149 -0.52 2.78 -29.19
CA VAL A 149 -1.70 1.95 -29.42
C VAL A 149 -2.93 2.85 -29.34
N GLN A 150 -3.74 2.88 -30.37
CA GLN A 150 -4.95 3.69 -30.41
C GLN A 150 -6.13 2.94 -29.80
N SER A 151 -6.88 3.62 -28.95
CA SER A 151 -8.16 3.14 -28.42
C SER A 151 -8.95 4.36 -27.93
N GLN A 152 -9.87 4.86 -28.76
CA GLN A 152 -10.68 6.01 -28.40
C GLN A 152 -11.42 5.78 -27.09
N ALA A 153 -12.07 4.64 -26.94
CA ALA A 153 -12.83 4.28 -25.75
C ALA A 153 -12.03 4.41 -24.43
N LEU A 154 -10.75 4.00 -24.44
CA LEU A 154 -9.91 4.05 -23.25
C LEU A 154 -9.51 5.47 -22.85
N PHE A 155 -9.50 6.41 -23.81
CA PHE A 155 -9.10 7.79 -23.62
C PHE A 155 -10.26 8.78 -23.55
N ASP A 156 -11.48 8.36 -23.80
CA ASP A 156 -12.66 9.20 -23.65
C ASP A 156 -12.74 9.79 -22.24
N ALA A 157 -12.73 11.11 -22.18
CA ALA A 157 -12.67 11.86 -20.92
C ALA A 157 -13.50 13.13 -20.98
N LYS A 158 -14.03 13.51 -19.81
CA LYS A 158 -14.61 14.84 -19.57
C LYS A 158 -13.62 15.67 -18.77
N ILE A 159 -13.53 16.95 -19.12
CA ILE A 159 -12.78 17.92 -18.32
C ILE A 159 -13.76 18.52 -17.34
N THR A 160 -13.54 18.29 -16.04
CA THR A 160 -14.28 18.95 -14.96
C THR A 160 -13.41 20.05 -14.40
N ARG A 161 -14.00 21.24 -14.26
CA ARG A 161 -13.37 22.38 -13.58
C ARG A 161 -13.89 22.40 -12.15
N GLU A 162 -12.99 22.28 -11.20
CA GLU A 162 -13.29 22.46 -9.78
C GLU A 162 -12.72 23.81 -9.35
N GLU A 163 -13.59 24.69 -8.87
CA GLU A 163 -13.22 25.97 -8.30
C GLU A 163 -13.05 25.80 -6.79
N PHE A 164 -11.88 26.17 -6.28
CA PHE A 164 -11.61 26.16 -4.85
C PHE A 164 -11.52 27.62 -4.37
N ALA A 165 -12.35 28.00 -3.43
CA ALA A 165 -12.21 29.23 -2.67
C ALA A 165 -11.47 28.94 -1.36
N PHE A 166 -10.29 29.49 -1.19
CA PHE A 166 -9.58 29.52 0.09
C PHE A 166 -9.73 30.91 0.72
N GLY A 167 -10.73 31.07 1.59
CA GLY A 167 -10.98 32.36 2.22
C GLY A 167 -11.44 33.43 1.24
N ASN A 168 -11.41 34.69 1.65
CA ASN A 168 -11.95 35.80 0.86
C ASN A 168 -11.12 36.24 -0.36
N ASP A 169 -9.88 35.75 -0.55
CA ASP A 169 -8.94 36.37 -1.50
C ASP A 169 -8.22 35.41 -2.49
N ALA A 170 -8.52 34.13 -2.52
CA ALA A 170 -7.87 33.22 -3.47
C ALA A 170 -8.84 32.21 -4.08
N ALA A 171 -9.33 32.50 -5.28
CA ALA A 171 -10.00 31.51 -6.12
C ALA A 171 -8.98 30.80 -7.02
N GLY A 172 -8.87 29.49 -6.88
CA GLY A 172 -8.06 28.64 -7.76
C GLY A 172 -8.95 27.75 -8.59
N VAL A 173 -8.73 27.68 -9.90
CA VAL A 173 -9.39 26.73 -10.80
C VAL A 173 -8.45 25.57 -11.06
N THR A 174 -8.85 24.35 -10.72
CA THR A 174 -8.13 23.12 -11.15
C THR A 174 -8.96 22.40 -12.18
N GLU A 175 -8.33 22.13 -13.32
CA GLU A 175 -8.93 21.27 -14.34
C GLU A 175 -8.60 19.82 -14.01
N ARG A 176 -9.63 19.00 -13.89
CA ARG A 176 -9.51 17.57 -13.61
C ARG A 176 -10.01 16.77 -14.80
N ILE A 177 -9.15 15.95 -15.37
CA ILE A 177 -9.52 15.01 -16.43
C ILE A 177 -10.19 13.81 -15.77
N GLN A 178 -11.48 13.60 -16.04
CA GLN A 178 -12.23 12.45 -15.59
C GLN A 178 -12.53 11.54 -16.78
N TYR A 179 -11.93 10.37 -16.80
CA TYR A 179 -12.19 9.38 -17.83
C TYR A 179 -13.59 8.78 -17.66
N ILE A 180 -14.35 8.68 -18.77
CA ILE A 180 -15.75 8.21 -18.79
C ILE A 180 -15.86 6.78 -18.28
N ASN A 181 -14.90 5.93 -18.65
CA ASN A 181 -14.87 4.52 -18.29
C ASN A 181 -14.28 4.22 -16.91
N ASN A 182 -13.97 5.26 -16.11
CA ASN A 182 -13.61 5.06 -14.72
C ASN A 182 -14.86 4.69 -13.91
N LEU A 183 -14.72 3.63 -13.13
CA LEU A 183 -15.77 3.18 -12.22
C LEU A 183 -15.91 4.15 -11.05
N ARG A 184 -17.14 4.38 -10.61
CA ARG A 184 -17.37 5.15 -9.37
C ARG A 184 -16.79 4.36 -8.20
N THR A 185 -15.87 4.95 -7.51
CA THR A 185 -15.39 4.48 -6.24
C THR A 185 -16.30 5.09 -5.18
N SER A 186 -17.35 4.36 -4.80
CA SER A 186 -18.05 4.69 -3.57
C SER A 186 -17.14 4.18 -2.44
N ASP A 187 -16.50 5.08 -1.72
CA ASP A 187 -16.05 4.77 -0.39
C ASP A 187 -17.25 5.06 0.53
N PRO A 188 -18.03 4.04 0.94
CA PRO A 188 -19.11 4.23 1.90
C PRO A 188 -18.58 4.75 3.23
N ASN A 189 -17.26 4.71 3.43
CA ASN A 189 -16.53 5.17 4.58
C ASN A 189 -15.68 6.42 4.28
N ALA A 190 -15.97 7.18 3.23
CA ALA A 190 -15.22 8.39 2.89
C ALA A 190 -15.15 9.41 4.06
N HIS A 191 -16.13 9.35 4.96
CA HIS A 191 -16.22 10.19 6.16
C HIS A 191 -15.76 9.48 7.44
N THR A 192 -15.37 8.19 7.39
CA THR A 192 -14.93 7.48 8.59
C THR A 192 -13.41 7.59 8.78
N VAL A 193 -13.03 7.71 10.05
CA VAL A 193 -11.63 7.66 10.45
C VAL A 193 -11.07 6.27 10.13
N PRO A 194 -9.88 6.16 9.52
CA PRO A 194 -9.26 4.87 9.27
C PRO A 194 -9.03 4.11 10.59
N LYS A 195 -9.18 2.78 10.58
CA LYS A 195 -8.83 1.96 11.76
C LYS A 195 -7.41 2.28 12.23
N TYR A 196 -7.27 2.56 13.50
CA TYR A 196 -6.02 2.97 14.14
C TYR A 196 -5.78 2.16 15.42
N ILE A 197 -4.61 2.27 16.00
CA ILE A 197 -4.28 1.76 17.33
C ILE A 197 -4.53 2.89 18.33
N SER A 198 -5.42 2.66 19.30
CA SER A 198 -5.66 3.58 20.41
C SER A 198 -4.47 3.58 21.38
N PRO A 199 -4.36 4.58 22.29
CA PRO A 199 -3.35 4.58 23.34
C PRO A 199 -3.39 3.31 24.21
N ASP A 200 -4.58 2.84 24.58
CA ASP A 200 -4.76 1.63 25.40
C ASP A 200 -4.35 0.36 24.68
N GLU A 201 -4.68 0.25 23.38
CA GLU A 201 -4.24 -0.86 22.54
C GLU A 201 -2.72 -0.85 22.35
N PHE A 202 -2.12 0.32 22.18
CA PHE A 202 -0.68 0.45 22.08
C PHE A 202 0.01 0.02 23.38
N GLU A 203 -0.52 0.43 24.51
CA GLU A 203 0.00 0.02 25.83
C GLU A 203 -0.05 -1.50 26.02
N LYS A 204 -1.16 -2.16 25.64
CA LYS A 204 -1.27 -3.63 25.68
C LYS A 204 -0.21 -4.30 24.82
N LEU A 205 -0.03 -3.84 23.58
CA LEU A 205 0.98 -4.37 22.65
C LEU A 205 2.40 -4.17 23.15
N ASN A 206 2.68 -2.99 23.69
CA ASN A 206 4.00 -2.64 24.24
C ASN A 206 4.34 -3.48 25.48
N ARG A 207 3.41 -3.64 26.42
CA ARG A 207 3.58 -4.52 27.60
C ARG A 207 3.80 -5.97 27.20
N LEU A 208 3.08 -6.45 26.20
CA LEU A 208 3.27 -7.82 25.69
C LEU A 208 4.65 -8.00 25.06
N ALA A 209 5.17 -6.99 24.33
CA ALA A 209 6.50 -7.04 23.76
C ALA A 209 7.59 -6.99 24.84
N ILE A 210 7.40 -6.17 25.90
CA ILE A 210 8.28 -6.13 27.08
C ILE A 210 8.30 -7.49 27.77
N ALA A 211 7.14 -8.08 28.04
CA ALA A 211 7.03 -9.38 28.69
C ALA A 211 7.72 -10.52 27.93
N LYS A 212 7.78 -10.40 26.59
CA LYS A 212 8.49 -11.33 25.72
C LYS A 212 9.98 -11.03 25.52
N GLY A 213 10.47 -9.90 26.02
CA GLY A 213 11.82 -9.42 25.73
C GLY A 213 12.07 -9.11 24.26
N ASP A 214 11.01 -8.89 23.43
CA ASP A 214 11.12 -8.66 21.99
C ASP A 214 11.44 -7.20 21.70
N LYS A 215 12.72 -6.82 21.88
CA LYS A 215 13.24 -5.46 21.61
C LYS A 215 12.91 -5.02 20.18
N ARG A 216 13.00 -5.92 19.19
CA ARG A 216 12.68 -5.63 17.79
C ARG A 216 11.23 -5.17 17.61
N ALA A 217 10.28 -5.88 18.21
CA ALA A 217 8.87 -5.50 18.14
C ALA A 217 8.61 -4.17 18.85
N MET A 218 9.20 -3.97 20.06
CA MET A 218 9.10 -2.70 20.79
C MET A 218 9.55 -1.52 19.93
N ILE A 219 10.72 -1.62 19.30
CA ILE A 219 11.30 -0.54 18.48
C ILE A 219 10.43 -0.27 17.26
N ILE A 220 10.05 -1.31 16.50
CA ILE A 220 9.26 -1.15 15.27
C ILE A 220 7.91 -0.51 15.58
N MET A 221 7.19 -1.00 16.59
CA MET A 221 5.89 -0.46 17.00
C MET A 221 6.03 1.00 17.47
N ARG A 222 7.05 1.31 18.28
CA ARG A 222 7.30 2.66 18.79
C ARG A 222 7.65 3.64 17.67
N LEU A 223 8.51 3.27 16.71
CA LEU A 223 8.82 4.10 15.56
C LEU A 223 7.59 4.42 14.70
N MET A 224 6.67 3.47 14.55
CA MET A 224 5.46 3.69 13.77
C MET A 224 4.40 4.49 14.53
N TYR A 225 4.23 4.24 15.83
CA TYR A 225 3.20 4.85 16.65
C TYR A 225 3.59 6.25 17.18
N CYS A 226 4.80 6.40 17.70
CA CYS A 226 5.23 7.67 18.32
C CYS A 226 5.83 8.65 17.30
N TYR A 227 6.40 8.15 16.20
CA TYR A 227 7.07 9.00 15.18
C TYR A 227 6.41 8.95 13.82
N GLY A 228 5.31 8.20 13.70
CA GLY A 228 4.50 8.12 12.49
C GLY A 228 5.24 7.57 11.26
N LEU A 229 6.27 6.74 11.43
CA LEU A 229 7.00 6.15 10.31
C LEU A 229 6.15 5.11 9.59
N ARG A 230 6.34 5.00 8.29
CA ARG A 230 5.77 3.88 7.52
C ARG A 230 6.63 2.63 7.72
N LEU A 231 6.02 1.46 7.63
CA LEU A 231 6.76 0.20 7.77
C LEU A 231 7.98 0.14 6.83
N GLY A 232 7.85 0.58 5.58
CA GLY A 232 8.97 0.61 4.64
C GLY A 232 10.10 1.56 5.07
N GLU A 233 9.76 2.69 5.70
CA GLU A 233 10.73 3.63 6.27
C GLU A 233 11.49 2.97 7.43
N VAL A 234 10.78 2.26 8.30
CA VAL A 234 11.40 1.54 9.44
C VAL A 234 12.29 0.40 8.96
N LEU A 235 11.79 -0.47 8.09
CA LEU A 235 12.56 -1.63 7.61
C LEU A 235 13.73 -1.26 6.69
N GLY A 236 13.74 -0.04 6.17
CA GLY A 236 14.84 0.50 5.36
C GLY A 236 15.95 1.18 6.16
N LEU A 237 15.79 1.30 7.49
CA LEU A 237 16.83 1.90 8.35
C LEU A 237 18.08 1.03 8.40
N THR A 238 19.22 1.68 8.33
CA THR A 238 20.54 1.07 8.53
C THR A 238 21.23 1.69 9.72
N THR A 239 22.27 1.04 10.22
CA THR A 239 23.09 1.58 11.33
C THR A 239 23.66 2.96 11.01
N GLU A 240 23.95 3.27 9.75
CA GLU A 240 24.39 4.60 9.29
C GLU A 240 23.31 5.68 9.46
N ASP A 241 22.04 5.33 9.56
CA ASP A 241 20.92 6.25 9.66
C ASP A 241 20.64 6.66 11.11
N LEU A 242 21.19 5.92 12.08
CA LEU A 242 21.12 6.25 13.47
C LEU A 242 22.31 7.18 13.81
N GLN A 243 22.02 8.43 14.11
CA GLN A 243 23.05 9.44 14.33
C GLN A 243 22.71 10.30 15.53
N GLU A 244 23.75 10.89 16.14
CA GLU A 244 23.62 12.00 17.08
C GLU A 244 23.97 13.30 16.36
N THR A 245 23.09 14.26 16.41
CA THR A 245 23.28 15.57 15.79
C THR A 245 23.27 16.67 16.84
N HIS A 246 24.13 17.66 16.69
CA HIS A 246 24.10 18.84 17.54
C HIS A 246 22.94 19.75 17.16
N ARG A 247 22.09 20.07 18.12
CA ARG A 247 21.06 21.08 18.00
C ARG A 247 21.12 21.99 19.24
N ASP A 248 21.32 23.26 19.03
CA ASP A 248 21.42 24.24 20.11
C ASP A 248 22.42 23.83 21.20
N ASN A 249 23.60 23.30 20.82
CA ASN A 249 24.65 22.75 21.68
C ASN A 249 24.26 21.52 22.51
N VAL A 250 23.11 20.88 22.20
CA VAL A 250 22.70 19.60 22.80
C VAL A 250 22.80 18.51 21.73
N LEU A 251 23.38 17.37 22.11
CA LEU A 251 23.36 16.15 21.28
C LEU A 251 21.95 15.60 21.31
N VAL A 252 21.40 15.38 20.12
CA VAL A 252 20.05 14.86 19.93
C VAL A 252 20.09 13.65 19.01
N PRO A 253 19.56 12.50 19.44
CA PRO A 253 19.50 11.32 18.60
C PRO A 253 18.54 11.54 17.43
N THR A 254 18.97 11.13 16.25
CA THR A 254 18.21 11.30 15.01
C THR A 254 18.25 10.05 14.16
N LEU A 255 17.18 9.86 13.38
CA LEU A 255 17.09 8.86 12.31
C LEU A 255 17.00 9.57 10.96
N ILE A 256 17.81 9.14 10.02
CA ILE A 256 17.80 9.67 8.66
C ILE A 256 17.03 8.70 7.75
N LEU A 257 15.87 9.14 7.25
CA LEU A 257 15.12 8.41 6.27
C LEU A 257 15.64 8.71 4.87
N ARG A 258 15.92 7.69 4.08
CA ARG A 258 16.37 7.80 2.69
C ARG A 258 16.15 6.49 1.94
N ASN A 259 16.17 6.53 0.61
CA ASN A 259 16.15 5.33 -0.23
C ASN A 259 17.57 5.01 -0.71
N ARG A 260 17.86 3.73 -0.90
CA ARG A 260 19.15 3.21 -1.39
C ARG A 260 18.95 2.27 -2.57
N ILE A 261 19.98 2.10 -3.39
CA ILE A 261 19.96 1.10 -4.48
C ILE A 261 19.75 -0.30 -3.94
N SER A 262 20.33 -0.60 -2.77
CA SER A 262 20.23 -1.91 -2.11
C SER A 262 18.87 -2.18 -1.46
N ASP A 263 17.99 -1.16 -1.38
CA ASP A 263 16.69 -1.33 -0.74
C ASP A 263 15.77 -2.25 -1.56
N ARG A 264 15.09 -3.13 -0.87
CA ARG A 264 14.07 -4.02 -1.45
C ARG A 264 12.72 -3.31 -1.56
N ASP A 265 11.79 -3.92 -2.28
CA ASP A 265 10.45 -3.38 -2.55
C ASP A 265 9.73 -2.88 -1.30
N PHE A 266 9.94 -3.55 -0.16
CA PHE A 266 9.26 -3.26 1.10
C PHE A 266 9.99 -2.23 1.98
N GLN A 267 11.17 -1.77 1.57
CA GLN A 267 12.04 -0.85 2.34
C GLN A 267 11.96 0.61 1.89
N TYR A 268 11.12 0.92 0.90
CA TYR A 268 11.09 2.26 0.35
C TYR A 268 10.42 3.28 1.27
N ALA A 269 11.12 4.38 1.50
CA ALA A 269 10.59 5.61 2.07
C ALA A 269 9.78 6.36 0.98
N LYS A 270 8.46 6.20 1.01
CA LYS A 270 7.55 6.81 0.05
C LYS A 270 7.65 8.35 0.12
N ASN A 271 7.66 9.00 -1.04
CA ASN A 271 7.80 10.45 -1.23
C ASN A 271 9.23 11.01 -1.06
N LEU A 272 10.22 10.19 -0.79
CA LEU A 272 11.63 10.56 -0.86
C LEU A 272 12.22 10.17 -2.21
N GLY A 273 13.35 10.76 -2.58
CA GLY A 273 14.04 10.46 -3.82
C GLY A 273 14.33 8.96 -3.97
N HIS A 274 14.12 8.43 -5.15
CA HIS A 274 14.37 7.03 -5.46
C HIS A 274 15.67 6.90 -6.24
N VAL A 275 16.57 6.03 -5.76
CA VAL A 275 17.87 5.82 -6.38
C VAL A 275 17.85 4.50 -7.16
N THR A 276 18.07 4.59 -8.45
CA THR A 276 18.14 3.43 -9.35
C THR A 276 19.53 3.21 -9.93
N LYS A 277 20.41 4.21 -9.83
CA LYS A 277 21.77 4.18 -10.35
C LYS A 277 22.72 4.86 -9.37
N GLN A 278 23.97 4.43 -9.36
CA GLN A 278 25.01 4.96 -8.47
C GLN A 278 25.21 6.49 -8.62
N GLU A 279 25.16 6.99 -9.85
CA GLU A 279 25.35 8.41 -10.14
C GLU A 279 24.27 9.30 -9.51
N MET A 280 23.09 8.76 -9.23
CA MET A 280 21.99 9.51 -8.62
C MET A 280 22.29 9.94 -7.19
N TYR A 281 23.21 9.27 -6.48
CA TYR A 281 23.58 9.67 -5.11
C TYR A 281 24.18 11.09 -5.05
N CYS A 282 24.78 11.56 -6.14
CA CYS A 282 25.36 12.90 -6.26
C CYS A 282 24.36 13.94 -6.78
N SER A 283 23.13 13.54 -7.12
CA SER A 283 22.12 14.47 -7.64
C SER A 283 21.60 15.40 -6.54
N LYS A 284 21.28 16.66 -6.93
CA LYS A 284 20.68 17.63 -6.00
C LYS A 284 19.32 17.16 -5.46
N GLU A 285 18.54 16.47 -6.28
CA GLU A 285 17.24 15.89 -5.90
C GLU A 285 17.41 14.83 -4.82
N TYR A 286 18.38 13.94 -4.98
CA TYR A 286 18.63 12.91 -3.98
C TYR A 286 19.18 13.48 -2.69
N THR A 287 20.16 14.39 -2.73
CA THR A 287 20.74 14.98 -1.53
C THR A 287 19.74 15.78 -0.71
N LYS A 288 18.69 16.35 -1.34
CA LYS A 288 17.56 17.02 -0.68
C LYS A 288 16.45 16.05 -0.23
N SER A 289 16.42 14.83 -0.75
CA SER A 289 15.37 13.83 -0.47
C SER A 289 15.63 13.03 0.80
N LYS A 290 16.03 13.72 1.86
CA LYS A 290 16.22 13.15 3.19
C LYS A 290 15.15 13.67 4.14
N ALA A 291 14.68 12.82 5.05
CA ALA A 291 13.89 13.26 6.19
C ALA A 291 14.63 12.89 7.49
N VAL A 292 14.82 13.87 8.35
CA VAL A 292 15.46 13.71 9.66
C VAL A 292 14.35 13.62 10.70
N ILE A 293 14.37 12.56 11.48
CA ILE A 293 13.43 12.32 12.56
C ILE A 293 14.21 12.38 13.87
N VAL A 294 13.86 13.31 14.74
CA VAL A 294 14.39 13.36 16.11
C VAL A 294 13.70 12.27 16.92
N ILE A 295 14.48 11.49 17.65
CA ILE A 295 13.97 10.46 18.55
C ILE A 295 14.41 10.74 19.98
N ASP A 296 13.74 10.15 20.97
CA ASP A 296 14.14 10.25 22.37
C ASP A 296 15.32 9.31 22.70
N TYR A 297 16.07 9.61 23.74
CA TYR A 297 17.23 8.83 24.15
C TYR A 297 16.88 7.40 24.57
N ALA A 298 15.74 7.17 25.21
CA ALA A 298 15.35 5.84 25.62
C ALA A 298 15.07 4.92 24.42
N LEU A 299 14.57 5.47 23.30
CA LEU A 299 14.46 4.71 22.05
C LEU A 299 15.83 4.52 21.39
N TYR A 300 16.69 5.53 21.42
CA TYR A 300 18.05 5.43 20.89
C TYR A 300 18.84 4.32 21.58
N GLU A 301 18.86 4.31 22.91
CA GLU A 301 19.49 3.26 23.71
C GLU A 301 18.93 1.88 23.41
N LEU A 302 17.60 1.77 23.35
CA LEU A 302 16.93 0.51 23.00
C LEU A 302 17.33 -0.02 21.62
N ILE A 303 17.53 0.88 20.63
CA ILE A 303 18.01 0.49 19.29
C ILE A 303 19.47 0.04 19.38
N CYS A 304 20.32 0.75 20.11
CA CYS A 304 21.73 0.37 20.30
C CYS A 304 21.85 -0.99 21.00
N ASP A 305 21.08 -1.22 22.04
CA ASP A 305 21.02 -2.50 22.75
C ASP A 305 20.56 -3.64 21.82
N TYR A 306 19.52 -3.38 21.03
CA TYR A 306 19.05 -4.37 20.06
C TYR A 306 20.13 -4.74 19.02
N ILE A 307 20.87 -3.73 18.53
CA ILE A 307 21.97 -3.97 17.58
C ILE A 307 23.07 -4.80 18.24
N ASN A 308 23.46 -4.47 19.47
CA ASN A 308 24.55 -5.12 20.17
C ASN A 308 24.23 -6.54 20.62
N GLU A 309 22.98 -6.85 20.93
CA GLU A 309 22.60 -8.18 21.45
C GLU A 309 22.03 -9.08 20.34
N ALA A 310 20.88 -8.71 19.78
CA ALA A 310 20.15 -9.57 18.86
C ALA A 310 20.66 -9.52 17.41
N HIS A 311 21.31 -8.41 17.04
CA HIS A 311 21.79 -8.21 15.67
C HIS A 311 23.03 -9.08 15.37
N ILE A 312 23.91 -9.24 16.34
CA ILE A 312 25.13 -10.07 16.21
C ILE A 312 24.73 -11.52 16.01
N ASP A 313 23.86 -12.08 16.86
CA ASP A 313 23.39 -13.48 16.74
C ASP A 313 22.71 -13.75 15.39
N ALA A 314 21.89 -12.80 14.94
CA ALA A 314 21.20 -12.92 13.65
C ALA A 314 22.21 -12.90 12.47
N MET A 315 23.26 -12.10 12.56
CA MET A 315 24.33 -12.06 11.55
C MET A 315 25.15 -13.36 11.51
N GLU A 316 25.45 -13.93 12.68
CA GLU A 316 26.15 -15.24 12.76
C GLU A 316 25.32 -16.36 12.14
N HIS A 317 24.00 -16.42 12.42
CA HIS A 317 23.10 -17.36 11.78
C HIS A 317 23.06 -17.18 10.26
N HIS A 318 23.06 -15.94 9.77
CA HIS A 318 23.09 -15.65 8.34
C HIS A 318 24.38 -16.14 7.69
N LYS A 319 25.52 -15.89 8.33
CA LYS A 319 26.83 -16.37 7.87
C LYS A 319 26.87 -17.90 7.75
N ALA A 320 26.42 -18.61 8.77
CA ALA A 320 26.35 -20.08 8.76
C ALA A 320 25.45 -20.62 7.64
N ASN A 321 24.34 -19.95 7.31
CA ASN A 321 23.47 -20.32 6.20
C ASN A 321 24.08 -19.99 4.83
N TYR A 322 24.81 -18.88 4.74
CA TYR A 322 25.53 -18.50 3.53
C TYR A 322 26.64 -19.53 3.19
N ASP A 323 27.45 -19.91 4.18
CA ASP A 323 28.51 -20.87 4.01
C ASP A 323 28.00 -22.27 3.60
N LYS A 324 26.75 -22.61 3.99
CA LYS A 324 26.03 -23.81 3.56
C LYS A 324 25.36 -23.69 2.19
N GLY A 325 25.44 -22.52 1.54
CA GLY A 325 24.77 -22.26 0.27
C GLY A 325 23.25 -22.18 0.34
N VAL A 326 22.68 -22.00 1.53
CA VAL A 326 21.23 -21.91 1.77
C VAL A 326 20.71 -20.47 1.68
N ALA A 327 21.58 -19.49 1.97
CA ALA A 327 21.21 -18.08 1.94
C ALA A 327 21.21 -17.52 0.52
N ASP A 328 20.08 -16.91 0.12
CA ASP A 328 19.95 -16.20 -1.15
C ASP A 328 20.41 -14.75 -0.98
N ILE A 329 21.55 -14.41 -1.52
CA ILE A 329 22.13 -13.07 -1.48
C ILE A 329 21.68 -12.28 -2.69
N VAL A 330 20.73 -11.36 -2.47
CA VAL A 330 20.14 -10.53 -3.52
C VAL A 330 20.92 -9.22 -3.73
N SER A 331 21.59 -8.72 -2.70
CA SER A 331 22.36 -7.48 -2.77
C SER A 331 23.66 -7.58 -1.97
N TYR A 332 24.59 -6.64 -2.23
CA TYR A 332 25.84 -6.52 -1.47
C TYR A 332 25.60 -6.44 0.05
N ARG A 333 24.54 -5.74 0.48
CA ARG A 333 24.18 -5.56 1.90
C ARG A 333 23.56 -6.79 2.55
N ASP A 334 23.19 -7.80 1.76
CA ASP A 334 22.73 -9.08 2.29
C ASP A 334 23.87 -10.07 2.58
N LYS A 335 25.12 -9.71 2.25
CA LYS A 335 26.28 -10.52 2.61
C LYS A 335 26.48 -10.45 4.13
N PRO A 336 26.92 -11.53 4.77
CA PRO A 336 27.08 -11.61 6.22
C PRO A 336 27.89 -10.46 6.82
N ASP A 337 28.99 -10.08 6.17
CA ASP A 337 29.93 -9.06 6.67
C ASP A 337 29.55 -7.63 6.31
N THR A 338 28.48 -7.41 5.54
CA THR A 338 28.10 -6.09 5.02
C THR A 338 26.62 -5.77 5.16
N ASN A 339 25.88 -6.55 5.95
CA ASN A 339 24.47 -6.27 6.21
C ASN A 339 24.35 -5.20 7.31
N HIS A 340 24.03 -3.97 6.89
CA HIS A 340 23.93 -2.82 7.78
C HIS A 340 22.48 -2.45 8.13
N TYR A 341 21.47 -3.22 7.71
CA TYR A 341 20.08 -2.95 8.10
C TYR A 341 19.88 -3.20 9.59
N ILE A 342 19.17 -2.28 10.26
CA ILE A 342 18.91 -2.41 11.70
C ILE A 342 18.05 -3.65 11.98
N PHE A 343 16.98 -3.85 11.21
CA PHE A 343 16.03 -4.94 11.49
C PHE A 343 16.32 -6.17 10.65
N LEU A 344 16.76 -7.19 11.32
CA LEU A 344 17.06 -8.51 10.75
C LEU A 344 16.00 -9.54 11.15
N SER A 345 15.82 -10.55 10.29
CA SER A 345 15.09 -11.77 10.64
C SER A 345 15.92 -12.65 11.57
N ASP A 346 15.30 -13.66 12.14
CA ASP A 346 15.99 -14.63 13.01
C ASP A 346 17.07 -15.45 12.27
N THR A 347 17.10 -15.38 10.94
CA THR A 347 18.13 -15.98 10.08
C THR A 347 19.20 -14.97 9.64
N GLY A 348 19.21 -13.76 10.16
CA GLY A 348 20.18 -12.70 9.84
C GLY A 348 19.98 -12.00 8.50
N THR A 349 18.94 -12.35 7.74
CA THR A 349 18.57 -11.61 6.53
C THR A 349 17.73 -10.38 6.89
N VAL A 350 17.65 -9.42 5.98
CA VAL A 350 16.80 -8.24 6.17
C VAL A 350 15.37 -8.64 6.49
N LEU A 351 14.80 -8.07 7.54
CA LEU A 351 13.41 -8.34 7.96
C LEU A 351 12.43 -7.91 6.87
N SER A 352 11.65 -8.86 6.35
CA SER A 352 10.64 -8.55 5.34
C SER A 352 9.35 -8.05 5.96
N GLY A 353 8.63 -7.16 5.24
CA GLY A 353 7.31 -6.71 5.67
C GLY A 353 6.31 -7.87 5.83
N GLN A 354 6.49 -8.97 5.09
CA GLN A 354 5.65 -10.16 5.21
C GLN A 354 5.95 -10.95 6.50
N THR A 355 7.22 -11.09 6.86
CA THR A 355 7.65 -11.73 8.11
C THR A 355 7.17 -10.91 9.30
N TRP A 356 7.37 -9.58 9.27
CA TRP A 356 6.85 -8.68 10.29
C TRP A 356 5.32 -8.77 10.41
N GLY A 357 4.58 -8.76 9.30
CA GLY A 357 3.12 -8.88 9.32
C GLY A 357 2.61 -10.15 9.99
N LYS A 358 3.31 -11.28 9.81
CA LYS A 358 3.00 -12.53 10.51
C LYS A 358 3.26 -12.43 12.01
N CYS A 359 4.36 -11.79 12.41
CA CYS A 359 4.70 -11.53 13.80
C CYS A 359 3.64 -10.62 14.45
N LEU A 360 3.36 -9.49 13.82
CA LEU A 360 2.39 -8.52 14.30
C LEU A 360 0.98 -9.10 14.44
N LYS A 361 0.56 -9.98 13.53
CA LYS A 361 -0.73 -10.68 13.64
C LYS A 361 -0.83 -11.49 14.94
N LYS A 362 0.24 -12.15 15.36
CA LYS A 362 0.28 -12.88 16.64
C LYS A 362 0.12 -11.92 17.83
N TYR A 363 0.83 -10.78 17.81
CA TYR A 363 0.71 -9.75 18.84
C TYR A 363 -0.73 -9.23 18.99
N PHE A 364 -1.41 -8.97 17.88
CA PHE A 364 -2.82 -8.49 17.88
C PHE A 364 -3.75 -9.53 18.51
N ILE A 365 -3.61 -10.81 18.12
CA ILE A 365 -4.42 -11.90 18.66
C ILE A 365 -4.21 -12.04 20.19
N GLU A 366 -2.95 -12.04 20.62
CA GLU A 366 -2.62 -12.19 22.05
C GLU A 366 -3.04 -10.99 22.89
N ALA A 367 -3.01 -9.78 22.31
CA ALA A 367 -3.48 -8.56 22.96
C ALA A 367 -5.01 -8.40 22.93
N GLY A 368 -5.73 -9.31 22.27
CA GLY A 368 -7.20 -9.23 22.12
C GLY A 368 -7.63 -8.07 21.20
N ILE A 369 -6.80 -7.68 20.24
CA ILE A 369 -7.11 -6.61 19.28
C ILE A 369 -7.67 -7.23 18.01
N ASP A 370 -8.83 -6.72 17.55
CA ASP A 370 -9.50 -7.23 16.37
C ASP A 370 -8.67 -7.09 15.09
N LEU A 371 -8.62 -8.17 14.35
CA LEU A 371 -8.05 -8.21 13.01
C LEU A 371 -9.08 -7.74 11.99
N ASP A 372 -8.62 -7.04 10.93
CA ASP A 372 -9.46 -6.82 9.76
C ASP A 372 -9.67 -8.13 9.00
N LEU A 373 -10.85 -8.70 9.11
CA LEU A 373 -11.28 -9.88 8.36
C LEU A 373 -11.75 -9.49 6.95
N GLY A 374 -10.88 -8.88 6.16
CA GLY A 374 -11.25 -8.45 4.81
C GLY A 374 -10.05 -8.25 3.90
N PHE A 375 -10.25 -7.54 2.79
CA PHE A 375 -9.21 -7.27 1.79
C PHE A 375 -7.97 -6.52 2.33
N ARG A 376 -8.02 -6.00 3.58
CA ARG A 376 -6.96 -5.23 4.23
C ARG A 376 -6.28 -5.96 5.39
N GLU A 377 -6.46 -7.26 5.56
CA GLU A 377 -5.82 -8.05 6.63
C GLU A 377 -4.29 -7.82 6.77
N ASN A 378 -3.63 -7.44 5.67
CA ASN A 378 -2.19 -7.22 5.65
C ASN A 378 -1.76 -5.79 6.03
N ASN A 379 -2.68 -4.92 6.43
CA ASN A 379 -2.39 -3.51 6.73
C ASN A 379 -2.31 -3.19 8.23
N LEU A 380 -2.11 -4.21 9.10
CA LEU A 380 -2.03 -4.02 10.55
C LEU A 380 -0.98 -2.98 10.94
N SER A 381 0.19 -2.99 10.29
CA SER A 381 1.23 -2.00 10.54
C SER A 381 0.78 -0.56 10.28
N HIS A 382 -0.13 -0.34 9.34
CA HIS A 382 -0.61 1.02 9.03
C HIS A 382 -1.46 1.61 10.15
N ARG A 383 -2.10 0.76 10.98
CA ARG A 383 -2.89 1.19 12.12
C ARG A 383 -2.07 1.96 13.16
N PHE A 384 -0.78 1.61 13.34
CA PHE A 384 0.13 2.37 14.22
C PHE A 384 0.33 3.81 13.74
N ARG A 385 0.58 3.96 12.45
CA ARG A 385 0.73 5.29 11.85
C ARG A 385 -0.59 6.07 11.83
N HIS A 386 -1.72 5.39 11.73
CA HIS A 386 -3.03 6.00 11.92
C HIS A 386 -3.21 6.41 13.39
N GLY A 387 -2.75 5.60 14.36
CA GLY A 387 -2.72 5.93 15.77
C GLY A 387 -1.89 7.18 16.06
N PHE A 388 -0.70 7.32 15.44
CA PHE A 388 0.07 8.57 15.50
C PHE A 388 -0.74 9.78 15.04
N ALA A 389 -1.45 9.66 13.92
CA ALA A 389 -2.25 10.76 13.41
C ALA A 389 -3.41 11.11 14.34
N MET A 390 -4.12 10.11 14.87
CA MET A 390 -5.21 10.30 15.83
C MET A 390 -4.71 10.89 17.15
N LEU A 391 -3.55 10.42 17.64
CA LEU A 391 -2.93 10.98 18.84
C LEU A 391 -2.72 12.50 18.71
N HIS A 392 -2.25 12.95 17.55
CA HIS A 392 -1.99 14.36 17.28
C HIS A 392 -3.24 15.17 16.92
N ALA A 393 -4.25 14.55 16.32
CA ALA A 393 -5.47 15.22 15.90
C ALA A 393 -6.50 15.34 17.04
N HIS A 394 -6.60 14.34 17.93
CA HIS A 394 -7.68 14.24 18.92
C HIS A 394 -7.23 14.01 20.35
N PHE A 395 -6.24 13.14 20.60
CA PHE A 395 -5.94 12.68 21.96
C PHE A 395 -4.99 13.57 22.76
N ARG A 396 -4.37 14.54 22.12
CA ARG A 396 -3.51 15.52 22.83
C ARG A 396 -4.36 16.61 23.46
N SER A 397 -3.87 17.18 24.57
CA SER A 397 -4.43 18.38 25.20
C SER A 397 -4.44 19.61 24.28
N ASP A 398 -3.51 19.67 23.32
CA ASP A 398 -3.43 20.71 22.28
C ASP A 398 -3.32 20.01 20.90
N PRO A 399 -4.47 19.73 20.24
CA PRO A 399 -4.49 19.10 18.94
C PRO A 399 -3.82 19.96 17.87
N VAL A 400 -3.06 19.33 16.98
CA VAL A 400 -2.41 20.04 15.87
C VAL A 400 -3.36 20.19 14.70
N ASN A 401 -3.25 21.29 13.94
CA ASN A 401 -4.05 21.48 12.74
C ASN A 401 -3.60 20.54 11.60
N ALA A 402 -4.46 20.39 10.60
CA ALA A 402 -4.26 19.47 9.49
C ALA A 402 -2.99 19.74 8.66
N PHE A 403 -2.57 21.01 8.52
CA PHE A 403 -1.34 21.36 7.80
C PHE A 403 -0.10 20.88 8.53
N LYS A 404 -0.03 21.14 9.85
CA LYS A 404 1.09 20.68 10.68
C LYS A 404 1.15 19.15 10.73
N LEU A 405 0.01 18.48 10.88
CA LEU A 405 -0.06 17.01 10.83
C LEU A 405 0.35 16.46 9.46
N LYS A 406 -0.02 17.12 8.35
CA LYS A 406 0.43 16.76 7.00
C LYS A 406 1.96 16.72 6.92
N GLU A 407 2.63 17.73 7.45
CA GLU A 407 4.09 17.81 7.45
C GLU A 407 4.70 16.72 8.34
N MET A 408 4.22 16.55 9.57
CA MET A 408 4.67 15.51 10.51
C MET A 408 4.50 14.11 9.90
N MET A 409 3.41 13.84 9.20
CA MET A 409 3.17 12.58 8.51
C MET A 409 3.85 12.49 7.14
N ARG A 410 4.49 13.52 6.67
CA ARG A 410 5.11 13.55 5.33
C ARG A 410 4.11 13.14 4.24
N HIS A 411 2.88 13.69 4.32
CA HIS A 411 1.86 13.47 3.30
C HIS A 411 2.05 14.43 2.12
N LYS A 412 1.93 13.88 0.91
CA LYS A 412 2.06 14.69 -0.30
C LYS A 412 0.83 15.59 -0.51
N SER A 413 -0.37 15.10 -0.17
CA SER A 413 -1.63 15.83 -0.29
C SER A 413 -2.28 16.04 1.08
N ILE A 414 -2.90 17.21 1.27
CA ILE A 414 -3.69 17.52 2.47
C ILE A 414 -4.91 16.60 2.60
N SER A 415 -5.52 16.16 1.48
CA SER A 415 -6.65 15.24 1.49
C SER A 415 -6.35 13.91 2.19
N SER A 416 -5.09 13.46 2.15
CA SER A 416 -4.66 12.28 2.89
C SER A 416 -4.62 12.49 4.41
N THR A 417 -4.65 13.73 4.88
CA THR A 417 -4.60 14.09 6.29
C THR A 417 -5.98 14.43 6.83
N LEU A 418 -6.82 15.08 6.04
CA LEU A 418 -8.15 15.54 6.47
C LEU A 418 -9.05 14.43 7.02
N LYS A 419 -8.88 13.20 6.55
CA LYS A 419 -9.63 12.03 7.05
C LYS A 419 -9.45 11.76 8.54
N TYR A 420 -8.37 12.25 9.16
CA TYR A 420 -8.15 12.10 10.61
C TYR A 420 -8.88 13.16 11.44
N TYR A 421 -9.43 14.17 10.79
CA TYR A 421 -10.25 15.23 11.42
C TYR A 421 -11.74 15.00 11.24
N ASN A 422 -12.13 13.87 10.63
CA ASN A 422 -13.51 13.44 10.66
C ASN A 422 -13.86 12.98 12.08
N PRO A 423 -15.09 13.21 12.53
CA PRO A 423 -15.52 12.75 13.84
C PRO A 423 -15.43 11.22 13.94
N THR A 424 -15.01 10.71 15.08
CA THR A 424 -15.10 9.29 15.40
C THR A 424 -16.57 8.88 15.57
N GLN A 425 -16.88 7.58 15.54
CA GLN A 425 -18.25 7.12 15.79
C GLN A 425 -18.78 7.60 17.14
N GLU A 426 -17.94 7.61 18.18
CA GLU A 426 -18.32 8.09 19.53
C GLU A 426 -18.59 9.59 19.54
N GLU A 427 -17.79 10.39 18.83
CA GLU A 427 -18.01 11.83 18.66
C GLU A 427 -19.26 12.11 17.84
N GLU A 428 -19.52 11.34 16.76
CA GLU A 428 -20.75 11.45 15.98
C GLU A 428 -22.01 11.16 16.84
N PHE A 429 -21.94 10.14 17.72
CA PHE A 429 -23.02 9.84 18.63
C PHE A 429 -23.25 10.97 19.61
N LYS A 430 -22.20 11.51 20.24
CA LYS A 430 -22.32 12.66 21.16
C LYS A 430 -22.89 13.88 20.48
N ILE A 431 -22.39 14.25 19.30
CA ILE A 431 -22.89 15.38 18.54
C ILE A 431 -24.38 15.19 18.21
N LYS A 432 -24.78 13.96 17.86
CA LYS A 432 -26.19 13.66 17.57
C LYS A 432 -27.07 13.70 18.83
N GLU A 433 -26.59 13.20 19.95
CA GLU A 433 -27.28 13.28 21.25
C GLU A 433 -27.44 14.74 21.70
N GLU A 434 -26.35 15.52 21.67
CA GLU A 434 -26.39 16.96 22.01
C GLU A 434 -27.34 17.72 21.09
N PHE A 435 -27.32 17.46 19.77
CA PHE A 435 -28.22 18.05 18.82
C PHE A 435 -29.68 17.67 19.08
N ILE A 436 -29.98 16.42 19.41
CA ILE A 436 -31.33 15.96 19.75
C ILE A 436 -31.81 16.65 21.02
N ASP A 437 -30.96 16.80 22.02
CA ASP A 437 -31.30 17.47 23.25
C ASP A 437 -31.55 18.97 23.05
N GLU A 438 -30.73 19.63 22.23
CA GLU A 438 -30.99 21.03 21.81
C GLU A 438 -32.30 21.16 21.04
N LEU A 439 -32.59 20.22 20.14
CA LEU A 439 -33.81 20.20 19.34
C LEU A 439 -35.07 20.04 20.23
N TYR A 440 -34.98 19.19 21.25
CA TYR A 440 -36.02 19.01 22.24
C TYR A 440 -36.19 20.23 23.18
N GLN A 441 -35.12 21.02 23.38
CA GLN A 441 -35.23 22.31 24.11
C GLN A 441 -35.88 23.39 23.25
N MET A 442 -35.52 23.45 21.94
CA MET A 442 -36.10 24.43 21.01
C MET A 442 -37.56 24.10 20.62
N ILE A 443 -37.90 22.83 20.54
CA ILE A 443 -39.21 22.33 20.10
C ILE A 443 -39.73 21.27 21.10
N PRO A 444 -40.25 21.68 22.27
CA PRO A 444 -40.69 20.73 23.32
C PRO A 444 -41.74 19.73 22.86
N SER A 445 -42.58 20.11 21.89
CA SER A 445 -43.63 19.23 21.34
C SER A 445 -43.08 17.95 20.66
N LEU A 446 -41.82 17.92 20.26
CA LEU A 446 -41.21 16.70 19.74
C LEU A 446 -41.04 15.59 20.79
N LYS A 447 -40.96 15.96 22.09
CA LYS A 447 -40.96 14.99 23.20
C LYS A 447 -42.35 14.40 23.46
N GLU A 448 -43.38 15.11 23.11
CA GLU A 448 -44.78 14.72 23.38
C GLU A 448 -45.30 13.73 22.33
N GLY A 449 -44.79 13.81 21.10
CA GLY A 449 -45.19 12.94 19.98
C GLY A 449 -44.96 11.45 20.19
N GLY A 450 -43.97 11.04 21.00
CA GLY A 450 -43.71 9.64 21.36
C GLY A 450 -44.73 9.01 22.33
N LYS A 451 -45.46 9.84 23.08
CA LYS A 451 -46.47 9.36 24.07
C LYS A 451 -47.87 9.15 23.48
N ILE A 452 -48.12 9.64 22.28
CA ILE A 452 -49.45 9.57 21.63
C ILE A 452 -49.73 8.20 21.01
N PHE A 453 -48.71 7.38 20.82
CA PHE A 453 -48.82 6.05 20.22
C PHE A 453 -48.81 4.88 21.24
N GLU A 454 -48.80 5.19 22.56
CA GLU A 454 -48.86 4.20 23.63
C GLU A 454 -50.27 4.14 24.32
N GLN A 455 -51.34 4.72 23.68
CA GLN A 455 -52.71 4.60 24.16
C GLN A 455 -53.56 3.74 23.25
#